data_1bb4e2ec13767e63a55a448600d85c26
#
_entry.id   1bb4e2ec13767e63a55a448600d85c26
#
_cell.length_a   1.000
_cell.length_b   1.000
_cell.length_c   1.000
_cell.angle_alpha   90.00
_cell.angle_beta   90.00
_cell.angle_gamma   90.00
#
_symmetry.space_group_name_H-M   'P 1'
#
loop_
_entity.id
_entity.type
_entity.pdbx_description
1 polymer ?
#
loop_
_entity_poly.entity_id
_entity_poly.type
_entity_poly.pdbx_seq_one_letter_code
_entity_poly.pdbx_strand_id
1 'polypeptide(L)'
;MKIVGIDPGISGAISVLRDGNISMVVDMPTMAEGTKSKKQINAAELTNILTKENISHEDKVILESVSAMPGQGVTGMFSFGQSFGVIKGVCAALKLPVILVRPVKWKKHFNLLNSEKDASRTKVIETYPYISSELSKKKDANKADAILIAKYYFETLGK
;
A
#
# COMPACT_ATOMS: atom_id res chain seq x y z
N MET A 1 -3.54 17.50 -5.90
CA MET A 1 -3.74 16.09 -6.22
C MET A 1 -3.22 15.23 -5.07
N LYS A 2 -4.03 14.27 -4.67
CA LYS A 2 -3.64 13.28 -3.68
C LYS A 2 -3.16 12.02 -4.38
N ILE A 3 -2.19 11.35 -3.78
CA ILE A 3 -1.69 10.08 -4.27
C ILE A 3 -1.82 9.06 -3.16
N VAL A 4 -2.54 8.00 -3.42
CA VAL A 4 -2.72 6.89 -2.49
C VAL A 4 -1.72 5.81 -2.88
N GLY A 5 -0.90 5.37 -1.93
CA GLY A 5 0.00 4.23 -2.12
C GLY A 5 -0.52 3.04 -1.34
N ILE A 6 -0.59 1.89 -2.00
CA ILE A 6 -1.10 0.67 -1.37
C ILE A 6 -0.11 -0.47 -1.54
N ASP A 7 0.35 -0.99 -0.40
CA ASP A 7 1.03 -2.27 -0.30
C ASP A 7 -0.07 -3.32 -0.04
N PRO A 8 -0.38 -4.18 -1.02
CA PRO A 8 -1.52 -5.10 -0.90
C PRO A 8 -1.25 -6.24 0.08
N GLY A 9 -2.32 -6.94 0.45
CA GLY A 9 -2.26 -8.05 1.37
C GLY A 9 -2.78 -7.69 2.76
N ILE A 10 -3.05 -8.72 3.57
CA ILE A 10 -3.59 -8.53 4.93
C ILE A 10 -2.58 -7.87 5.87
N SER A 11 -1.30 -7.98 5.58
CA SER A 11 -0.23 -7.32 6.33
C SER A 11 0.26 -6.05 5.66
N GLY A 12 -0.45 -5.58 4.65
CA GLY A 12 -0.08 -4.40 3.91
C GLY A 12 -0.46 -3.10 4.59
N ALA A 13 -0.46 -2.02 3.83
CA ALA A 13 -0.73 -0.69 4.35
C ALA A 13 -1.25 0.25 3.27
N ILE A 14 -1.82 1.35 3.70
CA ILE A 14 -2.33 2.41 2.84
C ILE A 14 -1.71 3.73 3.27
N SER A 15 -1.20 4.49 2.33
CA SER A 15 -0.73 5.85 2.58
C SER A 15 -1.44 6.85 1.68
N VAL A 16 -1.53 8.10 2.12
CA VAL A 16 -1.99 9.20 1.29
C VAL A 16 -0.94 10.31 1.34
N LEU A 17 -0.47 10.72 0.18
CA LEU A 17 0.39 11.89 0.03
C LEU A 17 -0.41 13.03 -0.56
N ARG A 18 -0.25 14.21 0.02
CA ARG A 18 -0.79 15.45 -0.50
C ARG A 18 0.38 16.37 -0.84
N ASP A 19 0.53 16.70 -2.12
CA ASP A 19 1.62 17.55 -2.61
C ASP A 19 3.00 17.08 -2.12
N GLY A 20 3.21 15.77 -2.16
CA GLY A 20 4.47 15.13 -1.78
C GLY A 20 4.68 14.91 -0.29
N ASN A 21 3.77 15.37 0.57
CA ASN A 21 3.86 15.18 2.02
C ASN A 21 2.85 14.13 2.49
N ILE A 22 3.23 13.38 3.52
CA ILE A 22 2.37 12.33 4.06
C ILE A 22 1.23 12.98 4.85
N SER A 23 -0.02 12.73 4.45
CA SER A 23 -1.20 13.17 5.20
C SER A 23 -1.82 12.05 6.01
N MET A 24 -1.60 10.78 5.63
CA MET A 24 -2.14 9.64 6.35
C MET A 24 -1.34 8.38 6.02
N VAL A 25 -1.13 7.52 7.00
CA VAL A 25 -0.66 6.16 6.79
C VAL A 25 -1.30 5.23 7.82
N VAL A 26 -1.86 4.12 7.36
CA VAL A 26 -2.52 3.13 8.22
C VAL A 26 -2.22 1.72 7.73
N ASP A 27 -2.32 0.76 8.64
CA ASP A 27 -2.29 -0.66 8.26
C ASP A 27 -3.52 -1.00 7.41
N MET A 28 -3.39 -2.02 6.56
CA MET A 28 -4.53 -2.54 5.80
C MET A 28 -5.63 -2.96 6.77
N PRO A 29 -6.88 -2.47 6.60
CA PRO A 29 -7.97 -2.89 7.48
C PRO A 29 -8.32 -4.34 7.21
N THR A 30 -8.41 -5.14 8.27
CA THR A 30 -8.70 -6.57 8.18
C THR A 30 -9.86 -6.93 9.09
N MET A 31 -10.47 -8.09 8.82
CA MET A 31 -11.54 -8.66 9.62
C MET A 31 -11.36 -10.18 9.68
N ALA A 32 -11.96 -10.80 10.69
CA ALA A 32 -11.92 -12.26 10.81
C ALA A 32 -12.64 -12.92 9.65
N GLU A 33 -12.10 -14.02 9.15
CA GLU A 33 -12.74 -14.89 8.17
C GLU A 33 -13.13 -16.20 8.82
N GLY A 34 -14.43 -16.38 9.05
CA GLY A 34 -14.94 -17.55 9.73
C GLY A 34 -14.61 -17.58 11.22
N THR A 35 -14.46 -18.80 11.80
CA THR A 35 -14.24 -19.01 13.24
C THR A 35 -12.78 -19.19 13.63
N LYS A 36 -11.87 -19.19 12.65
CA LYS A 36 -10.43 -19.38 12.89
C LYS A 36 -9.72 -18.02 12.88
N SER A 37 -8.45 -18.02 13.27
CA SER A 37 -7.59 -16.82 13.29
C SER A 37 -7.26 -16.28 11.90
N LYS A 38 -7.87 -16.81 10.85
CA LYS A 38 -7.70 -16.36 9.48
C LYS A 38 -8.31 -14.97 9.29
N LYS A 39 -7.63 -14.13 8.53
CA LYS A 39 -8.05 -12.74 8.26
C LYS A 39 -8.28 -12.52 6.77
N GLN A 40 -9.16 -11.57 6.48
CA GLN A 40 -9.38 -11.06 5.13
C GLN A 40 -9.38 -9.54 5.18
N ILE A 41 -9.24 -8.89 4.01
CA ILE A 41 -9.36 -7.44 3.95
C ILE A 41 -10.81 -7.04 4.27
N ASN A 42 -10.95 -6.04 5.14
CA ASN A 42 -12.23 -5.43 5.42
C ASN A 42 -12.53 -4.39 4.33
N ALA A 43 -13.28 -4.82 3.30
CA ALA A 43 -13.59 -3.97 2.15
C ALA A 43 -14.40 -2.74 2.53
N ALA A 44 -15.32 -2.89 3.49
CA ALA A 44 -16.14 -1.77 3.97
C ALA A 44 -15.28 -0.69 4.63
N GLU A 45 -14.33 -1.11 5.48
CA GLU A 45 -13.43 -0.16 6.14
C GLU A 45 -12.44 0.47 5.16
N LEU A 46 -11.95 -0.30 4.18
CA LEU A 46 -11.12 0.25 3.11
C LEU A 46 -11.89 1.35 2.35
N THR A 47 -13.15 1.09 2.05
CA THR A 47 -14.05 2.08 1.42
C THR A 47 -14.16 3.34 2.30
N ASN A 48 -14.37 3.15 3.59
CA ASN A 48 -14.48 4.26 4.55
C ASN A 48 -13.19 5.10 4.59
N ILE A 49 -12.02 4.47 4.61
CA ILE A 49 -10.72 5.17 4.63
C ILE A 49 -10.61 6.06 3.39
N LEU A 50 -10.84 5.51 2.20
CA LEU A 50 -10.73 6.27 0.95
C LEU A 50 -11.75 7.39 0.85
N THR A 51 -12.96 7.15 1.32
CA THR A 51 -14.04 8.15 1.32
C THR A 51 -13.74 9.28 2.32
N LYS A 52 -13.30 8.91 3.52
CA LYS A 52 -12.95 9.87 4.58
C LYS A 52 -11.81 10.80 4.16
N GLU A 53 -10.83 10.27 3.44
CA GLU A 53 -9.71 11.04 2.90
C GLU A 53 -10.10 11.86 1.66
N ASN A 54 -11.37 11.77 1.23
CA ASN A 54 -11.91 12.49 0.08
C ASN A 54 -11.11 12.20 -1.20
N ILE A 55 -10.74 10.93 -1.40
CA ILE A 55 -10.07 10.51 -2.63
C ILE A 55 -11.10 10.51 -3.76
N SER A 56 -10.78 11.14 -4.87
CA SER A 56 -11.68 11.32 -6.01
C SER A 56 -11.05 10.84 -7.30
N HIS A 57 -11.81 10.91 -8.39
CA HIS A 57 -11.34 10.55 -9.73
C HIS A 57 -10.18 11.42 -10.22
N GLU A 58 -9.96 12.59 -9.61
CA GLU A 58 -8.84 13.47 -9.95
C GLU A 58 -7.53 13.03 -9.27
N ASP A 59 -7.64 12.20 -8.26
CA ASP A 59 -6.50 11.66 -7.53
C ASP A 59 -6.02 10.37 -8.19
N LYS A 60 -4.95 9.78 -7.67
CA LYS A 60 -4.40 8.52 -8.19
C LYS A 60 -4.22 7.51 -7.06
N VAL A 61 -4.58 6.27 -7.32
CA VAL A 61 -4.28 5.14 -6.44
C VAL A 61 -3.17 4.33 -7.10
N ILE A 62 -2.05 4.22 -6.42
CA ILE A 62 -0.90 3.46 -6.89
C ILE A 62 -0.86 2.16 -6.09
N LEU A 63 -1.13 1.07 -6.78
CA LEU A 63 -1.22 -0.26 -6.17
C LEU A 63 -0.01 -1.08 -6.61
N GLU A 64 0.72 -1.63 -5.64
CA GLU A 64 1.81 -2.54 -5.97
C GLU A 64 1.26 -3.76 -6.70
N SER A 65 1.81 -4.01 -7.89
CA SER A 65 1.41 -5.15 -8.71
C SER A 65 1.97 -6.43 -8.12
N VAL A 66 1.11 -7.41 -7.93
CA VAL A 66 1.49 -8.72 -7.40
C VAL A 66 1.15 -9.80 -8.41
N SER A 67 1.90 -10.90 -8.37
CA SER A 67 1.68 -12.05 -9.21
C SER A 67 1.99 -13.32 -8.43
N ALA A 68 1.48 -14.44 -8.92
CA ALA A 68 1.82 -15.75 -8.38
C ALA A 68 3.31 -16.01 -8.57
N MET A 69 3.96 -16.54 -7.53
CA MET A 69 5.39 -16.85 -7.55
C MET A 69 5.59 -18.36 -7.45
N PRO A 70 6.58 -18.92 -8.18
CA PRO A 70 6.93 -20.34 -8.03
C PRO A 70 7.30 -20.63 -6.56
N GLY A 71 6.87 -21.79 -6.05
CA GLY A 71 7.15 -22.20 -4.67
C GLY A 71 6.24 -21.60 -3.61
N GLN A 72 5.34 -20.69 -3.99
CA GLN A 72 4.34 -20.15 -3.08
C GLN A 72 3.21 -21.18 -2.89
N GLY A 73 2.72 -21.33 -1.64
CA GLY A 73 1.62 -22.26 -1.34
C GLY A 73 0.32 -21.86 -2.04
N VAL A 74 -0.47 -22.85 -2.43
CA VAL A 74 -1.74 -22.64 -3.15
C VAL A 74 -2.70 -21.78 -2.30
N THR A 75 -2.85 -22.07 -1.02
CA THR A 75 -3.71 -21.30 -0.11
C THR A 75 -3.25 -19.86 0.01
N GLY A 76 -1.95 -19.65 0.14
CA GLY A 76 -1.37 -18.31 0.22
C GLY A 76 -1.58 -17.50 -1.05
N MET A 77 -1.41 -18.14 -2.22
CA MET A 77 -1.64 -17.48 -3.51
C MET A 77 -3.10 -17.08 -3.68
N PHE A 78 -4.01 -17.96 -3.32
CA PHE A 78 -5.46 -17.68 -3.42
C PHE A 78 -5.83 -16.50 -2.50
N SER A 79 -5.38 -16.52 -1.25
CA SER A 79 -5.65 -15.47 -0.28
C SER A 79 -5.08 -14.13 -0.74
N PHE A 80 -3.86 -14.13 -1.26
CA PHE A 80 -3.21 -12.92 -1.76
C PHE A 80 -3.93 -12.36 -2.98
N GLY A 81 -4.32 -13.22 -3.92
CA GLY A 81 -5.10 -12.84 -5.10
C GLY A 81 -6.46 -12.28 -4.73
N GLN A 82 -7.13 -12.87 -3.71
CA GLN A 82 -8.39 -12.37 -3.19
C GLN A 82 -8.23 -10.95 -2.62
N SER A 83 -7.19 -10.71 -1.83
CA SER A 83 -6.88 -9.40 -1.26
C SER A 83 -6.65 -8.37 -2.35
N PHE A 84 -5.86 -8.71 -3.36
CA PHE A 84 -5.58 -7.85 -4.50
C PHE A 84 -6.86 -7.50 -5.26
N GLY A 85 -7.71 -8.49 -5.51
CA GLY A 85 -9.01 -8.31 -6.17
C GLY A 85 -9.97 -7.42 -5.38
N VAL A 86 -10.01 -7.57 -4.05
CA VAL A 86 -10.84 -6.72 -3.18
C VAL A 86 -10.41 -5.26 -3.30
N ILE A 87 -9.11 -4.97 -3.23
CA ILE A 87 -8.60 -3.61 -3.35
C ILE A 87 -8.98 -3.00 -4.70
N LYS A 88 -8.75 -3.73 -5.78
CA LYS A 88 -9.13 -3.27 -7.13
C LYS A 88 -10.63 -3.05 -7.26
N GLY A 89 -11.43 -3.95 -6.70
CA GLY A 89 -12.89 -3.85 -6.73
C GLY A 89 -13.41 -2.63 -5.98
N VAL A 90 -12.88 -2.36 -4.79
CA VAL A 90 -13.24 -1.16 -4.02
C VAL A 90 -12.90 0.10 -4.79
N CYS A 91 -11.70 0.20 -5.34
CA CYS A 91 -11.29 1.36 -6.13
C CYS A 91 -12.17 1.53 -7.37
N ALA A 92 -12.50 0.44 -8.06
CA ALA A 92 -13.39 0.49 -9.25
C ALA A 92 -14.79 0.97 -8.87
N ALA A 93 -15.35 0.47 -7.77
CA ALA A 93 -16.67 0.87 -7.30
C ALA A 93 -16.71 2.35 -6.93
N LEU A 94 -15.62 2.87 -6.39
CA LEU A 94 -15.48 4.30 -6.08
C LEU A 94 -15.03 5.13 -7.28
N LYS A 95 -14.85 4.51 -8.43
CA LYS A 95 -14.42 5.18 -9.68
C LYS A 95 -13.07 5.88 -9.54
N LEU A 96 -12.16 5.28 -8.78
CA LEU A 96 -10.82 5.82 -8.56
C LEU A 96 -9.86 5.23 -9.61
N PRO A 97 -9.05 6.08 -10.26
CA PRO A 97 -8.03 5.57 -11.20
C PRO A 97 -6.95 4.79 -10.46
N VAL A 98 -6.71 3.56 -10.88
CA VAL A 98 -5.68 2.69 -10.29
C VAL A 98 -4.54 2.50 -11.29
N ILE A 99 -3.32 2.74 -10.82
CA ILE A 99 -2.09 2.51 -11.58
C ILE A 99 -1.31 1.41 -10.87
N LEU A 100 -0.97 0.36 -11.60
CA LEU A 100 -0.19 -0.74 -11.05
C LEU A 100 1.30 -0.47 -11.22
N VAL A 101 2.07 -0.67 -10.16
CA VAL A 101 3.52 -0.50 -10.16
C VAL A 101 4.17 -1.76 -9.62
N ARG A 102 5.09 -2.35 -10.40
CA ARG A 102 5.81 -3.54 -9.96
C ARG A 102 6.82 -3.19 -8.86
N PRO A 103 7.05 -4.08 -7.90
CA PRO A 103 8.00 -3.85 -6.80
C PRO A 103 9.38 -3.41 -7.28
N VAL A 104 9.90 -4.04 -8.34
CA VAL A 104 11.23 -3.74 -8.86
C VAL A 104 11.35 -2.27 -9.29
N LYS A 105 10.28 -1.65 -9.75
CA LYS A 105 10.32 -0.27 -10.23
C LYS A 105 10.53 0.72 -9.10
N TRP A 106 9.71 0.67 -8.07
CA TRP A 106 9.83 1.63 -6.98
C TRP A 106 11.04 1.32 -6.09
N LYS A 107 11.36 0.04 -5.90
CA LYS A 107 12.55 -0.34 -5.12
C LYS A 107 13.85 0.14 -5.78
N LYS A 108 13.94 -0.02 -7.11
CA LYS A 108 15.10 0.47 -7.86
C LYS A 108 15.24 1.98 -7.74
N HIS A 109 14.14 2.70 -7.84
CA HIS A 109 14.13 4.17 -7.75
C HIS A 109 14.71 4.67 -6.42
N PHE A 110 14.43 3.98 -5.32
CA PHE A 110 14.92 4.34 -4.00
C PHE A 110 16.18 3.59 -3.57
N ASN A 111 16.85 2.87 -4.48
CA ASN A 111 18.04 2.06 -4.20
C ASN A 111 17.80 0.98 -3.13
N LEU A 112 16.62 0.35 -3.19
CA LEU A 112 16.21 -0.68 -2.21
C LEU A 112 16.22 -2.10 -2.79
N LEU A 113 16.68 -2.30 -4.03
CA LEU A 113 16.85 -3.65 -4.59
C LEU A 113 17.90 -4.41 -3.77
N ASN A 114 17.56 -5.65 -3.41
CA ASN A 114 18.43 -6.51 -2.58
C ASN A 114 18.71 -5.98 -1.18
N SER A 115 17.95 -4.98 -0.73
CA SER A 115 18.04 -4.46 0.64
C SER A 115 17.16 -5.26 1.59
N GLU A 116 17.45 -5.18 2.88
CA GLU A 116 16.60 -5.76 3.91
C GLU A 116 15.23 -5.07 3.92
N LYS A 117 14.22 -5.79 4.40
CA LYS A 117 12.84 -5.26 4.49
C LYS A 117 12.79 -3.94 5.28
N ASP A 118 13.62 -3.82 6.29
CA ASP A 118 13.65 -2.64 7.17
C ASP A 118 14.23 -1.40 6.50
N ALA A 119 14.91 -1.54 5.38
CA ALA A 119 15.54 -0.42 4.67
C ALA A 119 14.51 0.62 4.20
N SER A 120 13.29 0.20 3.84
CA SER A 120 12.24 1.13 3.45
C SER A 120 11.83 2.04 4.62
N ARG A 121 11.75 1.50 5.82
CA ARG A 121 11.42 2.26 7.03
C ARG A 121 12.47 3.33 7.31
N THR A 122 13.74 2.98 7.24
CA THR A 122 14.86 3.93 7.39
C THR A 122 14.77 5.06 6.36
N LYS A 123 14.53 4.69 5.10
CA LYS A 123 14.42 5.66 3.99
C LYS A 123 13.30 6.69 4.24
N VAL A 124 12.14 6.21 4.68
CA VAL A 124 10.99 7.09 4.93
C VAL A 124 11.24 8.00 6.13
N ILE A 125 11.80 7.49 7.21
CA ILE A 125 12.10 8.29 8.40
C ILE A 125 13.11 9.39 8.08
N GLU A 126 14.12 9.09 7.26
CA GLU A 126 15.09 10.10 6.81
C GLU A 126 14.42 11.19 5.96
N THR A 127 13.49 10.81 5.10
CA THR A 127 12.79 11.73 4.19
C THR A 127 11.72 12.55 4.92
N TYR A 128 11.01 11.91 5.85
CA TYR A 128 9.88 12.50 6.57
C TYR A 128 10.04 12.27 8.07
N PRO A 129 10.94 12.99 8.74
CA PRO A 129 11.18 12.75 10.19
C PRO A 129 9.92 12.87 11.06
N TYR A 130 8.95 13.67 10.64
CA TYR A 130 7.70 13.87 11.40
C TYR A 130 6.83 12.61 11.49
N ILE A 131 7.07 11.60 10.63
CA ILE A 131 6.30 10.34 10.66
C ILE A 131 6.97 9.24 11.50
N SER A 132 8.12 9.52 12.10
CA SER A 132 8.94 8.49 12.76
C SER A 132 8.19 7.73 13.84
N SER A 133 7.29 8.36 14.59
CA SER A 133 6.49 7.69 15.62
C SER A 133 5.54 6.63 15.04
N GLU A 134 5.04 6.85 13.83
CA GLU A 134 4.16 5.92 13.11
C GLU A 134 4.94 4.72 12.54
N LEU A 135 6.27 4.81 12.48
CA LEU A 135 7.14 3.81 11.89
C LEU A 135 8.15 3.24 12.89
N SER A 136 7.80 3.23 14.18
CA SER A 136 8.73 2.86 15.25
C SER A 136 9.02 1.36 15.35
N LYS A 137 8.20 0.50 14.74
CA LYS A 137 8.31 -0.96 14.84
C LYS A 137 8.72 -1.56 13.50
N LYS A 138 9.41 -2.72 13.54
CA LYS A 138 9.81 -3.43 12.31
C LYS A 138 8.63 -3.77 11.41
N LYS A 139 7.48 -4.13 11.96
CA LYS A 139 6.26 -4.42 11.18
C LYS A 139 5.78 -3.20 10.40
N ASP A 140 6.15 -2.00 10.80
CA ASP A 140 5.76 -0.77 10.13
C ASP A 140 6.51 -0.57 8.79
N ALA A 141 7.41 -1.49 8.43
CA ALA A 141 8.03 -1.50 7.10
C ALA A 141 6.99 -1.57 5.99
N ASN A 142 5.84 -2.19 6.22
CA ASN A 142 4.75 -2.23 5.24
C ASN A 142 4.12 -0.84 5.05
N LYS A 143 4.01 -0.05 6.11
CA LYS A 143 3.59 1.35 6.02
C LYS A 143 4.60 2.16 5.22
N ALA A 144 5.89 1.94 5.47
CA ALA A 144 6.95 2.61 4.72
C ALA A 144 6.89 2.24 3.23
N ASP A 145 6.66 0.98 2.90
CA ASP A 145 6.49 0.55 1.51
C ASP A 145 5.33 1.29 0.83
N ALA A 146 4.18 1.39 1.51
CA ALA A 146 3.03 2.11 0.96
C ALA A 146 3.36 3.59 0.70
N ILE A 147 4.11 4.23 1.59
CA ILE A 147 4.56 5.61 1.41
C ILE A 147 5.48 5.73 0.20
N LEU A 148 6.45 4.83 0.07
CA LEU A 148 7.41 4.87 -1.04
C LEU A 148 6.75 4.57 -2.39
N ILE A 149 5.75 3.70 -2.43
CA ILE A 149 4.95 3.44 -3.63
C ILE A 149 4.28 4.73 -4.12
N ALA A 150 3.65 5.48 -3.22
CA ALA A 150 3.03 6.76 -3.55
C ALA A 150 4.08 7.81 -3.96
N LYS A 151 5.19 7.87 -3.22
CA LYS A 151 6.28 8.81 -3.49
C LYS A 151 6.93 8.53 -4.85
N TYR A 152 7.10 7.28 -5.21
CA TYR A 152 7.61 6.88 -6.52
C TYR A 152 6.78 7.51 -7.65
N TYR A 153 5.46 7.39 -7.56
CA TYR A 153 4.58 8.01 -8.56
C TYR A 153 4.75 9.53 -8.58
N PHE A 154 4.75 10.15 -7.41
CA PHE A 154 4.90 11.59 -7.28
C PHE A 154 6.20 12.09 -7.94
N GLU A 155 7.30 11.38 -7.77
CA GLU A 155 8.61 11.81 -8.29
C GLU A 155 8.83 11.48 -9.77
N THR A 156 8.11 10.51 -10.32
CA THR A 156 8.34 10.01 -11.68
C THR A 156 7.16 10.22 -12.60
N LEU A 157 6.08 9.50 -12.37
CA LEU A 157 4.94 9.43 -13.29
C LEU A 157 3.94 10.57 -13.10
N GLY A 158 4.01 11.27 -11.97
CA GLY A 158 3.11 12.38 -11.66
C GLY A 158 3.55 13.72 -12.23
N LYS A 159 4.65 13.74 -12.95
CA LYS A 159 5.19 14.98 -13.56
C LYS A 159 4.68 15.19 -14.97
#